data_c32ee1b947da0817e90dac90c739a986
#
_entry.id   c32ee1b947da0817e90dac90c739a986
#
_cell.length_a   1.000
_cell.length_b   1.000
_cell.length_c   1.000
_cell.angle_alpha   90.00
_cell.angle_beta   90.00
_cell.angle_gamma   90.00
#
_symmetry.space_group_name_H-M   'P 1'
#
loop_
_entity.id
_entity.type
_entity.pdbx_description
1 polymer ?
#
loop_
_entity_poly.entity_id
_entity_poly.type
_entity_poly.pdbx_seq_one_letter_code
_entity_poly.pdbx_strand_id
1 'polypeptide(L)'
;MRFSRRFLLSVVPARLAATALAVPAAGILSARAQEDLTRAERFIGKPDAKVTVGEYFSLTCTHCARFALETLPEIQKNLIDTGTVKWVFHDYPLDQVALAAAQVARYLPVERYEPYINALFATQNTWAFNRGADVADELWKTAALAGMSRTTFEKALQDTALRDWILKQQQADTDKWQINSTPSFVVNGQKYAGEMTYDAFRKLIPS
;
A
#
# COMPACT_ATOMS: atom_id res chain seq x y z
N MET A 1 -21.68 13.01 -90.69
CA MET A 1 -22.42 13.01 -89.44
C MET A 1 -21.45 12.60 -88.36
N ARG A 2 -21.02 13.53 -87.45
CA ARG A 2 -20.02 13.27 -86.36
C ARG A 2 -20.76 13.46 -85.04
N PHE A 3 -20.91 12.40 -84.26
CA PHE A 3 -21.42 12.44 -82.91
C PHE A 3 -20.24 12.46 -81.95
N SER A 4 -20.05 13.58 -81.26
CA SER A 4 -19.08 13.76 -80.16
C SER A 4 -19.72 13.38 -78.85
N ARG A 5 -19.20 12.31 -78.18
CA ARG A 5 -19.60 11.97 -76.82
C ARG A 5 -18.58 12.56 -75.84
N ARG A 6 -19.02 13.59 -75.08
CA ARG A 6 -18.28 14.12 -73.98
C ARG A 6 -18.51 13.26 -72.74
N PHE A 7 -17.47 12.58 -72.26
CA PHE A 7 -17.46 11.91 -70.95
C PHE A 7 -17.20 12.97 -69.85
N LEU A 8 -18.18 13.17 -68.99
CA LEU A 8 -18.03 13.94 -67.78
C LEU A 8 -17.50 13.00 -66.68
N LEU A 9 -16.26 13.19 -66.28
CA LEU A 9 -15.65 12.51 -65.13
C LEU A 9 -16.11 13.25 -63.83
N SER A 10 -17.03 12.61 -63.09
CA SER A 10 -17.43 13.08 -61.76
C SER A 10 -16.35 12.70 -60.75
N VAL A 11 -15.63 13.66 -60.24
CA VAL A 11 -14.70 13.51 -59.13
C VAL A 11 -15.50 13.50 -57.84
N VAL A 12 -15.58 12.34 -57.17
CA VAL A 12 -16.17 12.20 -55.84
C VAL A 12 -15.06 12.50 -54.81
N PRO A 13 -15.21 13.50 -53.94
CA PRO A 13 -14.23 13.73 -52.89
C PRO A 13 -14.35 12.65 -51.83
N ALA A 14 -13.27 11.87 -51.61
CA ALA A 14 -13.13 10.95 -50.51
C ALA A 14 -13.07 11.74 -49.20
N ARG A 15 -14.12 11.71 -48.41
CA ARG A 15 -14.12 12.21 -47.04
C ARG A 15 -13.39 11.18 -46.18
N LEU A 16 -12.18 11.51 -45.74
CA LEU A 16 -11.46 10.80 -44.66
C LEU A 16 -12.24 11.05 -43.35
N ALA A 17 -13.02 10.09 -42.95
CA ALA A 17 -13.60 10.06 -41.59
C ALA A 17 -12.47 9.70 -40.61
N ALA A 18 -11.97 10.71 -39.90
CA ALA A 18 -11.10 10.48 -38.73
C ALA A 18 -11.96 9.87 -37.62
N THR A 19 -11.87 8.55 -37.46
CA THR A 19 -12.41 7.85 -36.27
C THR A 19 -11.53 8.21 -35.07
N ALA A 20 -11.93 9.20 -34.30
CA ALA A 20 -11.39 9.45 -32.98
C ALA A 20 -11.72 8.24 -32.09
N LEU A 21 -10.73 7.46 -31.71
CA LEU A 21 -10.85 6.41 -30.72
C LEU A 21 -11.17 7.10 -29.38
N ALA A 22 -12.44 7.16 -29.03
CA ALA A 22 -12.88 7.60 -27.71
C ALA A 22 -12.45 6.55 -26.70
N VAL A 23 -11.38 6.82 -25.96
CA VAL A 23 -10.99 6.02 -24.77
C VAL A 23 -12.15 6.13 -23.77
N PRO A 24 -12.74 5.02 -23.31
CA PRO A 24 -13.89 5.08 -22.42
C PRO A 24 -13.50 5.76 -21.10
N ALA A 25 -14.13 6.89 -20.80
CA ALA A 25 -13.91 7.68 -19.58
C ALA A 25 -14.07 6.85 -18.27
N ALA A 26 -14.86 5.78 -18.31
CA ALA A 26 -15.06 4.85 -17.20
C ALA A 26 -13.77 4.13 -16.78
N GLY A 27 -12.85 3.83 -17.69
CA GLY A 27 -11.57 3.18 -17.39
C GLY A 27 -10.60 4.09 -16.64
N ILE A 28 -10.64 5.39 -16.92
CA ILE A 28 -9.76 6.38 -16.26
C ILE A 28 -10.23 6.65 -14.83
N LEU A 29 -11.54 6.71 -14.59
CA LEU A 29 -12.11 6.91 -13.25
C LEU A 29 -11.82 5.73 -12.32
N SER A 30 -11.90 4.50 -12.82
CA SER A 30 -11.59 3.31 -12.00
C SER A 30 -10.11 3.18 -11.67
N ALA A 31 -9.21 3.55 -12.59
CA ALA A 31 -7.77 3.55 -12.34
C ALA A 31 -7.38 4.60 -11.29
N ARG A 32 -7.97 5.81 -11.37
CA ARG A 32 -7.72 6.89 -10.40
C ARG A 32 -8.23 6.54 -9.01
N ALA A 33 -9.43 5.96 -8.91
CA ALA A 33 -9.98 5.49 -7.64
C ALA A 33 -9.11 4.39 -7.00
N GLN A 34 -8.51 3.49 -7.79
CA GLN A 34 -7.59 2.48 -7.30
C GLN A 34 -6.28 3.11 -6.82
N GLU A 35 -5.74 4.09 -7.54
CA GLU A 35 -4.54 4.83 -7.13
C GLU A 35 -4.77 5.57 -5.81
N ASP A 36 -5.91 6.27 -5.67
CA ASP A 36 -6.28 6.95 -4.44
C ASP A 36 -6.38 5.97 -3.27
N LEU A 37 -6.98 4.79 -3.48
CA LEU A 37 -7.09 3.75 -2.47
C LEU A 37 -5.72 3.21 -2.04
N THR A 38 -4.85 2.85 -2.98
CA THR A 38 -3.56 2.23 -2.69
C THR A 38 -2.59 3.18 -1.99
N ARG A 39 -2.73 4.49 -2.23
CA ARG A 39 -1.89 5.54 -1.63
C ARG A 39 -2.51 6.19 -0.40
N ALA A 40 -3.73 5.83 -0.03
CA ALA A 40 -4.38 6.33 1.16
C ALA A 40 -3.56 6.08 2.42
N GLU A 41 -3.64 7.01 3.37
CA GLU A 41 -3.03 6.83 4.70
C GLU A 41 -3.57 5.56 5.35
N ARG A 42 -2.71 4.78 5.94
CA ARG A 42 -3.04 3.56 6.70
C ARG A 42 -2.93 3.87 8.18
N PHE A 43 -4.03 3.87 8.88
CA PHE A 43 -4.04 4.19 10.31
C PHE A 43 -5.16 3.44 11.05
N ILE A 44 -4.98 3.35 12.37
CA ILE A 44 -6.02 2.92 13.31
C ILE A 44 -6.19 4.00 14.40
N GLY A 45 -7.34 4.00 15.04
CA GLY A 45 -7.72 5.00 16.03
C GLY A 45 -8.53 6.16 15.45
N LYS A 46 -8.74 7.20 16.26
CA LYS A 46 -9.50 8.37 15.85
C LYS A 46 -8.64 9.31 15.00
N PRO A 47 -9.14 9.79 13.85
CA PRO A 47 -8.37 10.67 12.95
C PRO A 47 -8.00 12.01 13.60
N ASP A 48 -8.78 12.45 14.59
CA ASP A 48 -8.61 13.70 15.35
C ASP A 48 -7.97 13.50 16.74
N ALA A 49 -7.36 12.34 17.00
CA ALA A 49 -6.62 12.08 18.23
C ALA A 49 -5.50 13.10 18.42
N LYS A 50 -5.29 13.54 19.67
CA LYS A 50 -4.32 14.60 20.00
C LYS A 50 -2.87 14.21 19.70
N VAL A 51 -2.56 12.92 19.77
CA VAL A 51 -1.21 12.39 19.52
C VAL A 51 -1.24 11.53 18.27
N THR A 52 -0.35 11.82 17.32
CA THR A 52 -0.11 10.95 16.18
C THR A 52 1.20 10.23 16.36
N VAL A 53 1.17 8.91 16.18
CA VAL A 53 2.34 8.03 16.16
C VAL A 53 2.49 7.46 14.77
N GLY A 54 3.62 7.71 14.13
CA GLY A 54 4.01 7.03 12.89
C GLY A 54 4.86 5.82 13.23
N GLU A 55 4.48 4.63 12.79
CA GLU A 55 5.26 3.41 12.85
C GLU A 55 5.88 3.12 11.49
N TYR A 56 7.20 2.98 11.43
CA TYR A 56 7.99 2.63 10.25
C TYR A 56 8.44 1.19 10.37
N PHE A 57 7.86 0.31 9.57
CA PHE A 57 8.02 -1.13 9.73
C PHE A 57 8.30 -1.85 8.40
N SER A 58 8.88 -3.03 8.51
CA SER A 58 9.03 -3.97 7.39
C SER A 58 8.35 -5.30 7.71
N LEU A 59 7.63 -5.84 6.75
CA LEU A 59 6.95 -7.13 6.91
C LEU A 59 7.89 -8.32 7.01
N THR A 60 9.18 -8.17 6.67
CA THR A 60 10.23 -9.18 6.89
C THR A 60 11.06 -8.92 8.15
N CYS A 61 10.77 -7.88 8.91
CA CYS A 61 11.48 -7.59 10.16
C CYS A 61 10.89 -8.37 11.34
N THR A 62 11.69 -9.24 11.98
CA THR A 62 11.25 -10.06 13.14
C THR A 62 10.96 -9.22 14.39
N HIS A 63 11.66 -8.10 14.58
CA HIS A 63 11.38 -7.15 15.66
C HIS A 63 10.05 -6.41 15.45
N CYS A 64 9.69 -6.11 14.18
CA CYS A 64 8.38 -5.56 13.85
C CYS A 64 7.27 -6.57 14.14
N ALA A 65 7.46 -7.84 13.77
CA ALA A 65 6.49 -8.90 14.06
C ALA A 65 6.27 -9.04 15.58
N ARG A 66 7.34 -9.07 16.37
CA ARG A 66 7.24 -9.16 17.83
C ARG A 66 6.51 -7.95 18.42
N PHE A 67 6.88 -6.75 18.02
CA PHE A 67 6.20 -5.54 18.47
C PHE A 67 4.71 -5.56 18.13
N ALA A 68 4.35 -5.89 16.88
CA ALA A 68 2.98 -5.95 16.42
C ALA A 68 2.12 -6.99 17.16
N LEU A 69 2.71 -8.14 17.51
CA LEU A 69 1.98 -9.24 18.16
C LEU A 69 1.97 -9.16 19.68
N GLU A 70 2.98 -8.57 20.30
CA GLU A 70 3.14 -8.59 21.77
C GLU A 70 2.87 -7.23 22.41
N THR A 71 3.26 -6.12 21.77
CA THR A 71 3.18 -4.78 22.37
C THR A 71 2.03 -3.94 21.82
N LEU A 72 1.83 -3.94 20.50
CA LEU A 72 0.79 -3.13 19.86
C LEU A 72 -0.63 -3.43 20.37
N PRO A 73 -1.03 -4.67 20.70
CA PRO A 73 -2.37 -4.96 21.24
C PRO A 73 -2.65 -4.22 22.56
N GLU A 74 -1.66 -4.05 23.42
CA GLU A 74 -1.81 -3.30 24.67
C GLU A 74 -1.87 -1.78 24.41
N ILE A 75 -1.06 -1.27 23.47
CA ILE A 75 -1.14 0.11 22.99
C ILE A 75 -2.52 0.37 22.37
N GLN A 76 -3.01 -0.54 21.56
CA GLN A 76 -4.32 -0.42 20.93
C GLN A 76 -5.42 -0.28 21.97
N LYS A 77 -5.50 -1.21 22.91
CA LYS A 77 -6.49 -1.21 23.97
C LYS A 77 -6.48 0.07 24.84
N ASN A 78 -5.29 0.53 25.23
CA ASN A 78 -5.16 1.55 26.26
C ASN A 78 -4.97 2.97 25.69
N LEU A 79 -4.53 3.13 24.44
CA LEU A 79 -4.21 4.42 23.85
C LEU A 79 -4.98 4.72 22.55
N ILE A 80 -5.12 3.72 21.68
CA ILE A 80 -5.74 3.93 20.37
C ILE A 80 -7.26 3.87 20.49
N ASP A 81 -7.82 2.81 21.09
CA ASP A 81 -9.26 2.62 21.25
C ASP A 81 -9.87 3.69 22.17
N THR A 82 -9.10 4.21 23.12
CA THR A 82 -9.50 5.34 23.95
C THR A 82 -9.54 6.68 23.21
N GLY A 83 -8.96 6.73 22.01
CA GLY A 83 -8.86 7.95 21.18
C GLY A 83 -7.75 8.90 21.62
N THR A 84 -6.80 8.44 22.43
CA THR A 84 -5.62 9.20 22.82
C THR A 84 -4.61 9.31 21.68
N VAL A 85 -4.44 8.21 20.92
CA VAL A 85 -3.46 8.08 19.86
C VAL A 85 -4.13 7.73 18.53
N LYS A 86 -3.73 8.42 17.46
CA LYS A 86 -3.85 7.98 16.07
C LYS A 86 -2.56 7.27 15.70
N TRP A 87 -2.67 6.00 15.30
CA TRP A 87 -1.53 5.19 14.89
C TRP A 87 -1.47 5.09 13.37
N VAL A 88 -0.38 5.58 12.77
CA VAL A 88 -0.19 5.63 11.31
C VAL A 88 0.89 4.63 10.92
N PHE A 89 0.57 3.78 9.96
CA PHE A 89 1.47 2.77 9.42
C PHE A 89 2.23 3.30 8.21
N HIS A 90 3.56 3.22 8.26
CA HIS A 90 4.46 3.59 7.18
C HIS A 90 5.21 2.34 6.69
N ASP A 91 4.94 1.92 5.46
CA ASP A 91 5.70 0.83 4.85
C ASP A 91 7.17 1.24 4.68
N TYR A 92 8.05 0.48 5.29
CA TYR A 92 9.50 0.68 5.21
C TYR A 92 10.19 -0.63 4.83
N PRO A 93 9.98 -1.14 3.58
CA PRO A 93 10.46 -2.47 3.18
C PRO A 93 11.98 -2.55 3.19
N LEU A 94 12.52 -3.57 3.88
CA LEU A 94 13.97 -3.82 3.96
C LEU A 94 14.50 -4.63 2.79
N ASP A 95 13.60 -5.30 2.05
CA ASP A 95 13.92 -6.18 0.92
C ASP A 95 12.75 -6.27 -0.09
N GLN A 96 12.98 -6.99 -1.18
CA GLN A 96 11.97 -7.15 -2.24
C GLN A 96 10.76 -7.99 -1.80
N VAL A 97 10.95 -8.90 -0.86
CA VAL A 97 9.86 -9.74 -0.31
C VAL A 97 8.92 -8.87 0.53
N ALA A 98 9.47 -8.02 1.40
CA ALA A 98 8.70 -7.03 2.16
C ALA A 98 7.98 -6.03 1.24
N LEU A 99 8.63 -5.59 0.17
CA LEU A 99 8.06 -4.66 -0.79
C LEU A 99 6.85 -5.28 -1.53
N ALA A 100 6.97 -6.53 -1.98
CA ALA A 100 5.86 -7.25 -2.60
C ALA A 100 4.68 -7.43 -1.62
N ALA A 101 4.95 -7.79 -0.38
CA ALA A 101 3.93 -7.92 0.66
C ALA A 101 3.24 -6.58 0.96
N ALA A 102 3.98 -5.47 1.00
CA ALA A 102 3.43 -4.13 1.18
C ALA A 102 2.54 -3.71 -0.01
N GLN A 103 2.94 -4.01 -1.26
CA GLN A 103 2.10 -3.78 -2.43
C GLN A 103 0.76 -4.51 -2.30
N VAL A 104 0.77 -5.79 -1.93
CA VAL A 104 -0.46 -6.58 -1.73
C VAL A 104 -1.31 -5.97 -0.61
N ALA A 105 -0.72 -5.64 0.54
CA ALA A 105 -1.42 -5.02 1.66
C ALA A 105 -2.16 -3.74 1.25
N ARG A 106 -1.52 -2.90 0.44
CA ARG A 106 -2.09 -1.62 0.00
C ARG A 106 -3.23 -1.76 -1.01
N TYR A 107 -3.39 -2.91 -1.64
CA TYR A 107 -4.54 -3.20 -2.52
C TYR A 107 -5.81 -3.61 -1.76
N LEU A 108 -5.70 -3.86 -0.45
CA LEU A 108 -6.86 -4.07 0.41
C LEU A 108 -7.53 -2.75 0.81
N PRO A 109 -8.83 -2.76 1.13
CA PRO A 109 -9.50 -1.64 1.77
C PRO A 109 -8.76 -1.20 3.03
N VAL A 110 -8.87 0.10 3.37
CA VAL A 110 -8.12 0.69 4.50
C VAL A 110 -8.36 -0.07 5.81
N GLU A 111 -9.59 -0.48 6.06
CA GLU A 111 -10.01 -1.22 7.26
C GLU A 111 -9.50 -2.67 7.33
N ARG A 112 -9.02 -3.22 6.20
CA ARG A 112 -8.44 -4.57 6.13
C ARG A 112 -6.92 -4.58 6.14
N TYR A 113 -6.31 -3.41 6.05
CA TYR A 113 -4.86 -3.29 5.97
C TYR A 113 -4.18 -3.81 7.25
N GLU A 114 -4.56 -3.27 8.42
CA GLU A 114 -3.96 -3.65 9.69
C GLU A 114 -4.20 -5.13 10.03
N PRO A 115 -5.43 -5.71 9.96
CA PRO A 115 -5.62 -7.13 10.16
C PRO A 115 -4.79 -8.01 9.22
N TYR A 116 -4.59 -7.58 7.97
CA TYR A 116 -3.80 -8.32 7.01
C TYR A 116 -2.31 -8.31 7.35
N ILE A 117 -1.71 -7.16 7.67
CA ILE A 117 -0.30 -7.10 8.05
C ILE A 117 -0.03 -7.86 9.35
N ASN A 118 -0.97 -7.87 10.30
CA ASN A 118 -0.87 -8.67 11.52
C ASN A 118 -0.91 -10.18 11.22
N ALA A 119 -1.74 -10.63 10.28
CA ALA A 119 -1.73 -12.02 9.83
C ALA A 119 -0.40 -12.40 9.17
N LEU A 120 0.21 -11.48 8.39
CA LEU A 120 1.53 -11.69 7.81
C LEU A 120 2.61 -11.76 8.90
N PHE A 121 2.58 -10.90 9.90
CA PHE A 121 3.51 -10.97 11.04
C PHE A 121 3.38 -12.28 11.81
N ALA A 122 2.16 -12.72 12.09
CA ALA A 122 1.90 -13.98 12.80
C ALA A 122 2.41 -15.21 12.03
N THR A 123 2.48 -15.14 10.71
CA THR A 123 2.90 -16.25 9.84
C THR A 123 4.25 -16.00 9.15
N GLN A 124 5.04 -15.05 9.64
CA GLN A 124 6.27 -14.57 9.00
C GLN A 124 7.26 -15.71 8.67
N ASN A 125 7.40 -16.69 9.57
CA ASN A 125 8.24 -17.85 9.34
C ASN A 125 7.78 -18.74 8.17
N THR A 126 6.50 -18.72 7.83
CA THR A 126 5.92 -19.53 6.75
C THR A 126 6.15 -18.89 5.40
N TRP A 127 5.87 -17.60 5.26
CA TRP A 127 5.89 -16.93 3.97
C TRP A 127 7.20 -16.19 3.67
N ALA A 128 7.85 -15.58 4.70
CA ALA A 128 9.06 -14.76 4.48
C ALA A 128 10.36 -15.55 4.62
N PHE A 129 10.42 -16.53 5.52
CA PHE A 129 11.66 -17.22 5.87
C PHE A 129 11.70 -18.70 5.53
N ASN A 130 10.63 -19.28 5.01
CA ASN A 130 10.61 -20.65 4.53
C ASN A 130 11.24 -20.76 3.14
N ARG A 131 12.49 -21.25 3.08
CA ARG A 131 13.24 -21.40 1.81
C ARG A 131 12.59 -22.36 0.80
N GLY A 132 11.69 -23.23 1.25
CA GLY A 132 10.98 -24.19 0.39
C GLY A 132 9.63 -23.69 -0.11
N ALA A 133 9.16 -22.54 0.38
CA ALA A 133 7.87 -21.97 -0.02
C ALA A 133 8.02 -21.00 -1.19
N ASP A 134 7.00 -20.96 -2.04
CA ASP A 134 6.82 -19.87 -2.99
C ASP A 134 6.20 -18.69 -2.23
N VAL A 135 6.95 -17.59 -2.13
CA VAL A 135 6.52 -16.38 -1.40
C VAL A 135 5.21 -15.83 -1.96
N ALA A 136 5.04 -15.82 -3.29
CA ALA A 136 3.83 -15.28 -3.90
C ALA A 136 2.62 -16.17 -3.57
N ASP A 137 2.78 -17.48 -3.54
CA ASP A 137 1.70 -18.39 -3.16
C ASP A 137 1.32 -18.27 -1.69
N GLU A 138 2.27 -18.10 -0.79
CA GLU A 138 1.98 -17.89 0.64
C GLU A 138 1.31 -16.54 0.90
N LEU A 139 1.78 -15.48 0.26
CA LEU A 139 1.12 -14.16 0.30
C LEU A 139 -0.29 -14.22 -0.26
N TRP A 140 -0.49 -14.99 -1.35
CA TRP A 140 -1.81 -15.19 -1.93
C TRP A 140 -2.78 -15.86 -0.95
N LYS A 141 -2.36 -16.92 -0.26
CA LYS A 141 -3.22 -17.61 0.73
C LYS A 141 -3.76 -16.64 1.77
N THR A 142 -2.90 -15.79 2.32
CA THR A 142 -3.29 -14.78 3.32
C THR A 142 -4.18 -13.69 2.69
N ALA A 143 -3.86 -13.24 1.47
CA ALA A 143 -4.66 -12.22 0.76
C ALA A 143 -6.07 -12.74 0.40
N ALA A 144 -6.19 -14.01 0.01
CA ALA A 144 -7.47 -14.64 -0.27
C ALA A 144 -8.36 -14.73 0.98
N LEU A 145 -7.79 -15.06 2.14
CA LEU A 145 -8.49 -15.02 3.42
C LEU A 145 -8.97 -13.61 3.79
N ALA A 146 -8.22 -12.58 3.41
CA ALA A 146 -8.63 -11.19 3.55
C ALA A 146 -9.65 -10.74 2.48
N GLY A 147 -10.12 -11.66 1.60
CA GLY A 147 -11.15 -11.40 0.59
C GLY A 147 -10.64 -10.77 -0.70
N MET A 148 -9.34 -10.83 -0.98
CA MET A 148 -8.78 -10.36 -2.25
C MET A 148 -9.03 -11.37 -3.36
N SER A 149 -9.36 -10.92 -4.58
CA SER A 149 -9.44 -11.81 -5.74
C SER A 149 -8.04 -12.10 -6.30
N ARG A 150 -7.86 -13.26 -6.95
CA ARG A 150 -6.57 -13.63 -7.60
C ARG A 150 -6.11 -12.55 -8.58
N THR A 151 -7.02 -12.05 -9.40
CA THR A 151 -6.72 -10.98 -10.37
C THR A 151 -6.24 -9.69 -9.68
N THR A 152 -6.86 -9.31 -8.55
CA THR A 152 -6.42 -8.14 -7.77
C THR A 152 -5.05 -8.36 -7.17
N PHE A 153 -4.77 -9.56 -6.67
CA PHE A 153 -3.47 -9.93 -6.12
C PHE A 153 -2.35 -9.85 -7.17
N GLU A 154 -2.57 -10.44 -8.35
CA GLU A 154 -1.61 -10.40 -9.45
C GLU A 154 -1.37 -8.95 -9.93
N LYS A 155 -2.43 -8.16 -10.01
CA LYS A 155 -2.32 -6.73 -10.32
C LYS A 155 -1.50 -5.98 -9.27
N ALA A 156 -1.67 -6.28 -7.98
CA ALA A 156 -0.90 -5.65 -6.91
C ALA A 156 0.61 -5.91 -7.06
N LEU A 157 1.00 -7.16 -7.34
CA LEU A 157 2.40 -7.53 -7.55
C LEU A 157 3.03 -6.90 -8.80
N GLN A 158 2.22 -6.61 -9.83
CA GLN A 158 2.67 -6.03 -11.09
C GLN A 158 2.63 -4.50 -11.10
N ASP A 159 2.06 -3.86 -10.07
CA ASP A 159 1.93 -2.40 -10.00
C ASP A 159 3.27 -1.72 -9.70
N THR A 160 4.02 -1.43 -10.77
CA THR A 160 5.30 -0.72 -10.67
C THR A 160 5.14 0.71 -10.16
N ALA A 161 4.01 1.37 -10.46
CA ALA A 161 3.76 2.74 -9.99
C ALA A 161 3.55 2.79 -8.48
N LEU A 162 2.84 1.80 -7.90
CA LEU A 162 2.70 1.67 -6.45
C LEU A 162 4.03 1.31 -5.79
N ARG A 163 4.78 0.37 -6.38
CA ARG A 163 6.13 0.01 -5.91
C ARG A 163 7.02 1.24 -5.79
N ASP A 164 7.12 2.01 -6.86
CA ASP A 164 7.98 3.19 -6.91
C ASP A 164 7.49 4.28 -5.94
N TRP A 165 6.17 4.39 -5.73
CA TRP A 165 5.60 5.28 -4.73
C TRP A 165 5.99 4.85 -3.30
N ILE A 166 5.90 3.56 -2.94
CA ILE A 166 6.32 3.04 -1.61
C ILE A 166 7.79 3.38 -1.36
N LEU A 167 8.67 3.09 -2.32
CA LEU A 167 10.10 3.38 -2.19
C LEU A 167 10.40 4.88 -2.07
N LYS A 168 9.64 5.71 -2.79
CA LYS A 168 9.73 7.17 -2.67
C LYS A 168 9.28 7.67 -1.29
N GLN A 169 8.20 7.11 -0.72
CA GLN A 169 7.78 7.44 0.64
C GLN A 169 8.86 7.02 1.66
N GLN A 170 9.38 5.80 1.54
CA GLN A 170 10.49 5.32 2.38
C GLN A 170 11.70 6.26 2.34
N GLN A 171 12.10 6.73 1.15
CA GLN A 171 13.21 7.68 1.03
C GLN A 171 12.89 9.02 1.68
N ALA A 172 11.69 9.55 1.46
CA ALA A 172 11.25 10.80 2.08
C ALA A 172 11.22 10.72 3.61
N ASP A 173 10.77 9.59 4.16
CA ASP A 173 10.76 9.32 5.61
C ASP A 173 12.18 9.16 6.16
N THR A 174 13.07 8.52 5.40
CA THR A 174 14.51 8.45 5.72
C THR A 174 15.11 9.83 5.83
N ASP A 175 14.88 10.68 4.84
CA ASP A 175 15.45 12.02 4.80
C ASP A 175 14.88 12.93 5.90
N LYS A 176 13.57 12.85 6.12
CA LYS A 176 12.86 13.70 7.09
C LYS A 176 13.15 13.32 8.55
N TRP A 177 13.07 12.02 8.84
CA TRP A 177 13.10 11.50 10.20
C TRP A 177 14.37 10.74 10.54
N GLN A 178 15.30 10.61 9.57
CA GLN A 178 16.54 9.84 9.72
C GLN A 178 16.25 8.37 10.10
N ILE A 179 15.16 7.79 9.52
CA ILE A 179 14.84 6.37 9.72
C ILE A 179 15.92 5.52 9.06
N ASN A 180 16.49 4.60 9.82
CA ASN A 180 17.57 3.70 9.38
C ASN A 180 17.44 2.28 9.94
N SER A 181 16.37 2.01 10.65
CA SER A 181 16.08 0.69 11.23
C SER A 181 14.58 0.53 11.44
N THR A 182 14.10 -0.72 11.54
CA THR A 182 12.71 -1.07 11.82
C THR A 182 12.60 -2.00 13.03
N PRO A 183 11.56 -1.89 13.85
CA PRO A 183 10.61 -0.80 13.84
C PRO A 183 11.25 0.52 14.28
N SER A 184 10.75 1.63 13.75
CA SER A 184 11.02 2.96 14.28
C SER A 184 9.68 3.67 14.47
N PHE A 185 9.63 4.57 15.43
CA PHE A 185 8.43 5.34 15.76
C PHE A 185 8.73 6.82 15.71
N VAL A 186 7.79 7.60 15.21
CA VAL A 186 7.82 9.08 15.33
C VAL A 186 6.63 9.49 16.17
N VAL A 187 6.93 10.07 17.34
CA VAL A 187 5.94 10.57 18.30
C VAL A 187 6.21 12.06 18.50
N ASN A 188 5.22 12.90 18.20
CA ASN A 188 5.35 14.36 18.34
C ASN A 188 6.60 14.94 17.66
N GLY A 189 6.97 14.40 16.49
CA GLY A 189 8.12 14.87 15.71
C GLY A 189 9.48 14.34 16.19
N GLN A 190 9.53 13.46 17.19
CA GLN A 190 10.75 12.84 17.66
C GLN A 190 10.80 11.35 17.30
N LYS A 191 11.93 10.90 16.73
CA LYS A 191 12.16 9.50 16.37
C LYS A 191 12.62 8.69 17.58
N TYR A 192 12.10 7.46 17.66
CA TYR A 192 12.51 6.40 18.57
C TYR A 192 12.73 5.12 17.77
N ALA A 193 13.89 4.49 17.90
CA ALA A 193 14.26 3.31 17.12
C ALA A 193 14.23 2.04 17.95
N GLY A 194 13.83 0.94 17.31
CA GLY A 194 13.77 -0.39 17.92
C GLY A 194 12.42 -0.71 18.59
N GLU A 195 12.18 -1.99 18.78
CA GLU A 195 11.03 -2.46 19.54
C GLU A 195 11.12 -2.02 21.01
N MET A 196 9.99 -1.80 21.64
CA MET A 196 9.90 -1.40 23.04
C MET A 196 8.69 -2.02 23.71
N THR A 197 8.74 -2.14 25.04
CA THR A 197 7.59 -2.60 25.84
C THR A 197 6.50 -1.51 25.89
N TYR A 198 5.27 -1.90 26.25
CA TYR A 198 4.18 -0.96 26.48
C TYR A 198 4.56 0.14 27.49
N ASP A 199 5.15 -0.21 28.62
CA ASP A 199 5.54 0.76 29.65
C ASP A 199 6.57 1.79 29.17
N ALA A 200 7.51 1.36 28.34
CA ALA A 200 8.47 2.26 27.70
C ALA A 200 7.77 3.17 26.69
N PHE A 201 6.88 2.61 25.84
CA PHE A 201 6.13 3.36 24.86
C PHE A 201 5.17 4.38 25.51
N ARG A 202 4.46 3.97 26.57
CA ARG A 202 3.49 4.83 27.27
C ARG A 202 4.13 6.14 27.81
N LYS A 203 5.42 6.11 28.19
CA LYS A 203 6.17 7.28 28.63
C LYS A 203 6.41 8.33 27.54
N LEU A 204 6.31 7.93 26.27
CA LEU A 204 6.47 8.83 25.12
C LEU A 204 5.18 9.63 24.84
N ILE A 205 4.04 9.15 25.33
CA ILE A 205 2.73 9.77 25.09
C ILE A 205 2.46 10.78 26.21
N PRO A 206 2.25 12.05 25.89
CA PRO A 206 1.86 13.07 26.88
C PRO A 206 0.60 12.67 27.66
N SER A 207 0.53 13.07 28.90
CA SER A 207 -0.64 12.89 29.77
C SER A 207 -1.77 13.86 29.41
#